data_203e131e190734b436f4ab7d3b802773
#
_entry.id   203e131e190734b436f4ab7d3b802773
#
_cell.length_a   1.000
_cell.length_b   1.000
_cell.length_c   1.000
_cell.angle_alpha   90.00
_cell.angle_beta   90.00
_cell.angle_gamma   90.00
#
_symmetry.space_group_name_H-M   'P 1'
#
loop_
_entity.id
_entity.type
_entity.pdbx_description
1 polymer ?
#
loop_
_entity_poly.entity_id
_entity_poly.type
_entity_poly.pdbx_seq_one_letter_code
_entity_poly.pdbx_strand_id
1 'polypeptide(L)'
;MPTTFFLLFGLMMLGFAAFTYFMFDFFILSNYRNSKGCTEKTEGVIIRYSYALYNGISLPVVEYTVDGNQYKVVGPKFLSAISNTISTPLGSIVSDVKMDNFEDGEIPQVLRYKIYRNSFISLTKSPLMERFPIGGKVTVYYDPKKPKHSYVERPLKPGRYAWLTKCLAYFLVFLMVALAFFIVFILPNLVN
;
A
#
# COMPACT_ATOMS: atom_id res chain seq x y z
N MET A 1 -15.61 -34.44 -26.82
CA MET A 1 -15.34 -32.99 -26.98
C MET A 1 -14.04 -32.82 -27.75
N PRO A 2 -13.92 -31.83 -28.65
CA PRO A 2 -12.67 -31.69 -29.41
C PRO A 2 -11.51 -31.37 -28.48
N THR A 3 -10.37 -32.05 -28.65
CA THR A 3 -9.12 -31.86 -27.89
C THR A 3 -8.64 -30.41 -27.90
N THR A 4 -8.99 -29.68 -28.96
CA THR A 4 -8.73 -28.24 -29.09
C THR A 4 -9.38 -27.41 -27.98
N PHE A 5 -10.55 -27.78 -27.48
CA PHE A 5 -11.22 -27.09 -26.37
C PHE A 5 -10.40 -27.18 -25.06
N PHE A 6 -9.91 -28.38 -24.73
CA PHE A 6 -9.11 -28.57 -23.51
C PHE A 6 -7.77 -27.82 -23.59
N LEU A 7 -7.16 -27.76 -24.76
CA LEU A 7 -5.91 -27.01 -25.00
C LEU A 7 -6.15 -25.50 -24.82
N LEU A 8 -7.20 -24.94 -25.41
CA LEU A 8 -7.52 -23.52 -25.29
C LEU A 8 -7.84 -23.14 -23.83
N PHE A 9 -8.58 -23.98 -23.13
CA PHE A 9 -8.92 -23.74 -21.74
C PHE A 9 -7.69 -23.82 -20.83
N GLY A 10 -6.78 -24.78 -21.05
CA GLY A 10 -5.51 -24.89 -20.34
C GLY A 10 -4.61 -23.67 -20.56
N LEU A 11 -4.51 -23.17 -21.80
CA LEU A 11 -3.79 -21.95 -22.13
C LEU A 11 -4.36 -20.72 -21.43
N MET A 12 -5.67 -20.61 -21.37
CA MET A 12 -6.35 -19.51 -20.65
C MET A 12 -6.01 -19.54 -19.15
N MET A 13 -5.99 -20.71 -18.53
CA MET A 13 -5.64 -20.89 -17.12
C MET A 13 -4.19 -20.52 -16.82
N LEU A 14 -3.25 -20.87 -17.71
CA LEU A 14 -1.85 -20.46 -17.60
C LEU A 14 -1.68 -18.95 -17.75
N GLY A 15 -2.38 -18.32 -18.67
CA GLY A 15 -2.41 -16.88 -18.83
C GLY A 15 -2.92 -16.17 -17.56
N PHE A 16 -3.96 -16.70 -16.94
CA PHE A 16 -4.50 -16.17 -15.70
C PHE A 16 -3.53 -16.37 -14.51
N ALA A 17 -2.83 -17.49 -14.44
CA ALA A 17 -1.78 -17.72 -13.43
C ALA A 17 -0.63 -16.71 -13.57
N ALA A 18 -0.16 -16.47 -14.79
CA ALA A 18 0.88 -15.48 -15.07
C ALA A 18 0.43 -14.04 -14.72
N PHE A 19 -0.81 -13.69 -15.07
CA PHE A 19 -1.39 -12.40 -14.72
C PHE A 19 -1.51 -12.22 -13.20
N THR A 20 -1.97 -13.23 -12.47
CA THR A 20 -2.08 -13.20 -10.99
C THR A 20 -0.71 -13.02 -10.35
N TYR A 21 0.32 -13.73 -10.84
CA TYR A 21 1.68 -13.57 -10.35
C TYR A 21 2.20 -12.14 -10.59
N PHE A 22 2.02 -11.60 -11.79
CA PHE A 22 2.46 -10.25 -12.15
C PHE A 22 1.75 -9.18 -11.29
N MET A 23 0.44 -9.28 -11.12
CA MET A 23 -0.33 -8.37 -10.28
C MET A 23 0.14 -8.40 -8.83
N PHE A 24 0.39 -9.59 -8.30
CA PHE A 24 0.88 -9.75 -6.94
C PHE A 24 2.26 -9.11 -6.73
N ASP A 25 3.20 -9.37 -7.65
CA ASP A 25 4.54 -8.77 -7.60
C ASP A 25 4.47 -7.24 -7.72
N PHE A 26 3.66 -6.75 -8.64
CA PHE A 26 3.50 -5.31 -8.87
C PHE A 26 2.91 -4.58 -7.66
N PHE A 27 1.78 -5.05 -7.11
CA PHE A 27 1.08 -4.32 -6.06
C PHE A 27 1.71 -4.49 -4.66
N ILE A 28 2.22 -5.66 -4.34
CA ILE A 28 2.69 -5.97 -2.98
C ILE A 28 4.18 -5.70 -2.81
N LEU A 29 4.99 -6.09 -3.78
CA LEU A 29 6.45 -6.02 -3.65
C LEU A 29 7.08 -4.74 -4.17
N SER A 30 6.42 -3.97 -5.03
CA SER A 30 7.01 -2.77 -5.64
C SER A 30 7.41 -1.72 -4.60
N ASN A 31 6.53 -1.45 -3.63
CA ASN A 31 6.81 -0.48 -2.57
C ASN A 31 7.98 -0.89 -1.67
N TYR A 32 8.16 -2.19 -1.45
CA TYR A 32 9.26 -2.72 -0.64
C TYR A 32 10.60 -2.72 -1.40
N ARG A 33 10.59 -3.10 -2.69
CA ARG A 33 11.80 -3.03 -3.52
C ARG A 33 12.32 -1.61 -3.64
N ASN A 34 11.43 -0.65 -3.83
CA ASN A 34 11.80 0.76 -3.97
C ASN A 34 12.45 1.35 -2.73
N SER A 35 12.14 0.86 -1.54
CA SER A 35 12.75 1.35 -0.31
C SER A 35 14.16 0.84 -0.04
N LYS A 36 14.54 -0.31 -0.62
CA LYS A 36 15.88 -0.91 -0.40
C LYS A 36 17.04 -0.09 -0.96
N GLY A 37 16.82 0.63 -2.05
CA GLY A 37 17.83 1.48 -2.68
C GLY A 37 18.00 2.85 -2.04
N CYS A 38 17.09 3.24 -1.12
CA CYS A 38 17.10 4.57 -0.51
C CYS A 38 18.11 4.63 0.65
N THR A 39 19.35 4.93 0.34
CA THR A 39 20.47 4.99 1.29
C THR A 39 20.80 6.43 1.73
N GLU A 40 20.48 7.41 0.91
CA GLU A 40 20.74 8.83 1.18
C GLU A 40 19.51 9.49 1.82
N LYS A 41 19.75 10.55 2.57
CA LYS A 41 18.72 11.34 3.24
C LYS A 41 18.84 12.83 2.90
N THR A 42 17.69 13.49 2.81
CA THR A 42 17.58 14.94 2.65
C THR A 42 16.40 15.46 3.48
N GLU A 43 16.37 16.78 3.70
CA GLU A 43 15.23 17.45 4.30
C GLU A 43 14.18 17.75 3.24
N GLY A 44 12.91 17.44 3.52
CA GLY A 44 11.78 17.80 2.68
C GLY A 44 10.78 18.66 3.44
N VAL A 45 9.96 19.40 2.70
CA VAL A 45 8.92 20.27 3.24
C VAL A 45 7.53 19.78 2.81
N ILE A 46 6.61 19.75 3.74
CA ILE A 46 5.23 19.35 3.48
C ILE A 46 4.51 20.51 2.79
N ILE A 47 4.12 20.33 1.53
CA ILE A 47 3.49 21.39 0.74
C ILE A 47 1.95 21.31 0.76
N ARG A 48 1.39 20.12 0.90
CA ARG A 48 -0.07 19.88 0.93
C ARG A 48 -0.37 18.44 1.36
N TYR A 49 -1.66 18.11 1.45
CA TYR A 49 -2.13 16.74 1.59
C TYR A 49 -2.58 16.17 0.24
N SER A 50 -2.43 14.85 0.07
CA SER A 50 -2.85 14.14 -1.14
C SER A 50 -4.37 14.14 -1.27
N TYR A 51 -4.88 14.34 -2.48
CA TYR A 51 -6.31 14.17 -2.78
C TYR A 51 -6.69 12.68 -2.83
N ALA A 52 -5.76 11.82 -3.27
CA ALA A 52 -5.98 10.38 -3.26
C ALA A 52 -5.82 9.84 -1.84
N LEU A 53 -6.80 9.07 -1.40
CA LEU A 53 -6.78 8.41 -0.11
C LEU A 53 -5.88 7.17 -0.16
N TYR A 54 -5.00 7.05 0.80
CA TYR A 54 -4.17 5.87 1.02
C TYR A 54 -4.66 5.16 2.29
N ASN A 55 -5.22 3.96 2.16
CA ASN A 55 -5.88 3.24 3.26
C ASN A 55 -6.92 4.13 4.01
N GLY A 56 -7.70 4.90 3.25
CA GLY A 56 -8.76 5.75 3.81
C GLY A 56 -8.32 7.08 4.39
N ILE A 57 -7.03 7.43 4.35
CA ILE A 57 -6.48 8.70 4.85
C ILE A 57 -5.73 9.48 3.78
N SER A 58 -5.76 10.81 3.88
CA SER A 58 -4.90 11.69 3.08
C SER A 58 -3.52 11.74 3.68
N LEU A 59 -2.49 11.44 2.88
CA LEU A 59 -1.10 11.53 3.29
C LEU A 59 -0.48 12.88 2.92
N PRO A 60 0.50 13.38 3.69
CA PRO A 60 1.27 14.56 3.31
C PRO A 60 2.07 14.34 2.01
N VAL A 61 2.08 15.35 1.17
CA VAL A 61 2.93 15.46 -0.01
C VAL A 61 4.14 16.30 0.37
N VAL A 62 5.30 15.71 0.29
CA VAL A 62 6.58 16.31 0.67
C VAL A 62 7.34 16.65 -0.59
N GLU A 63 7.85 17.88 -0.65
CA GLU A 63 8.76 18.35 -1.69
C GLU A 63 10.18 18.36 -1.12
N TYR A 64 11.15 17.87 -1.88
CA TYR A 64 12.56 17.81 -1.53
C TYR A 64 13.44 18.04 -2.74
N THR A 65 14.69 18.47 -2.51
CA THR A 65 15.65 18.80 -3.58
C THR A 65 16.84 17.86 -3.48
N VAL A 66 17.26 17.32 -4.64
CA VAL A 66 18.48 16.53 -4.81
C VAL A 66 19.20 17.05 -6.04
N ASP A 67 20.46 17.42 -5.90
CA ASP A 67 21.32 17.93 -6.98
C ASP A 67 20.66 19.08 -7.78
N GLY A 68 19.97 20.00 -7.10
CA GLY A 68 19.29 21.14 -7.70
C GLY A 68 17.94 20.81 -8.35
N ASN A 69 17.54 19.55 -8.43
CA ASN A 69 16.25 19.13 -8.97
C ASN A 69 15.21 18.93 -7.86
N GLN A 70 13.99 19.39 -8.10
CA GLN A 70 12.87 19.22 -7.17
C GLN A 70 12.11 17.93 -7.44
N TYR A 71 11.81 17.21 -6.37
CA TYR A 71 11.05 15.96 -6.37
C TYR A 71 9.92 16.01 -5.36
N LYS A 72 8.92 15.15 -5.56
CA LYS A 72 7.77 15.02 -4.65
C LYS A 72 7.56 13.58 -4.26
N VAL A 73 7.27 13.35 -2.99
CA VAL A 73 6.94 12.05 -2.43
C VAL A 73 5.71 12.16 -1.54
N VAL A 74 4.90 11.10 -1.51
CA VAL A 74 3.72 10.99 -0.64
C VAL A 74 4.04 10.03 0.50
N GLY A 75 3.92 10.49 1.73
CA GLY A 75 4.22 9.69 2.91
C GLY A 75 4.27 10.51 4.21
N PRO A 76 4.46 9.83 5.36
CA PRO A 76 4.82 8.41 5.51
C PRO A 76 3.68 7.45 5.13
N LYS A 77 3.99 6.34 4.47
CA LYS A 77 3.02 5.30 4.14
C LYS A 77 2.85 4.32 5.30
N PHE A 78 1.67 3.73 5.41
CA PHE A 78 1.31 2.76 6.45
C PHE A 78 0.88 1.43 5.81
N LEU A 79 1.12 0.31 6.48
CA LEU A 79 0.62 -1.00 6.03
C LEU A 79 -0.91 -1.04 6.08
N SER A 80 -1.48 -0.43 7.09
CA SER A 80 -2.93 -0.30 7.28
C SER A 80 -3.24 0.93 8.12
N ALA A 81 -4.45 1.46 7.96
CA ALA A 81 -5.01 2.49 8.82
C ALA A 81 -6.32 1.96 9.42
N ILE A 82 -6.39 1.90 10.73
CA ILE A 82 -7.54 1.39 11.48
C ILE A 82 -8.20 2.58 12.17
N SER A 83 -9.45 2.86 11.82
CA SER A 83 -10.22 3.95 12.42
C SER A 83 -11.34 3.43 13.30
N ASN A 84 -11.50 4.02 14.48
CA ASN A 84 -12.68 3.89 15.31
C ASN A 84 -13.45 5.22 15.27
N THR A 85 -14.70 5.20 14.83
CA THR A 85 -15.53 6.41 14.76
C THR A 85 -16.52 6.41 15.92
N ILE A 86 -16.47 7.47 16.72
CA ILE A 86 -17.42 7.73 17.81
C ILE A 86 -18.29 8.91 17.37
N SER A 87 -19.58 8.66 17.18
CA SER A 87 -20.54 9.70 16.77
C SER A 87 -21.44 10.09 17.92
N THR A 88 -21.56 11.40 18.15
CA THR A 88 -22.48 11.98 19.14
C THR A 88 -23.40 12.98 18.45
N PRO A 89 -24.71 13.01 18.78
CA PRO A 89 -25.66 13.93 18.13
C PRO A 89 -25.32 15.40 18.31
N LEU A 90 -24.71 15.76 19.45
CA LEU A 90 -24.35 17.11 19.86
C LEU A 90 -22.84 17.37 19.87
N GLY A 91 -22.06 16.53 19.18
CA GLY A 91 -20.60 16.70 19.08
C GLY A 91 -20.18 17.89 18.20
N SER A 92 -18.88 18.16 18.16
CA SER A 92 -18.30 19.19 17.29
C SER A 92 -18.57 18.90 15.82
N ILE A 93 -18.85 19.95 15.03
CA ILE A 93 -18.96 19.86 13.56
C ILE A 93 -17.62 19.47 12.92
N VAL A 94 -16.52 19.95 13.48
CA VAL A 94 -15.18 19.54 13.09
C VAL A 94 -14.81 18.29 13.87
N SER A 95 -14.50 17.21 13.16
CA SER A 95 -14.07 15.98 13.81
C SER A 95 -12.75 16.18 14.55
N ASP A 96 -12.74 15.81 15.82
CA ASP A 96 -11.53 15.68 16.60
C ASP A 96 -10.92 14.29 16.31
N VAL A 97 -9.65 14.26 15.99
CA VAL A 97 -8.95 13.02 15.61
C VAL A 97 -7.80 12.80 16.57
N LYS A 98 -7.87 11.70 17.33
CA LYS A 98 -6.80 11.29 18.24
C LYS A 98 -6.07 10.07 17.69
N MET A 99 -4.73 10.14 17.64
CA MET A 99 -3.89 9.04 17.25
C MET A 99 -3.52 8.22 18.49
N ASP A 100 -3.81 6.92 18.45
CA ASP A 100 -3.64 6.04 19.63
C ASP A 100 -2.23 5.47 19.78
N ASN A 101 -1.39 5.50 18.72
CA ASN A 101 -0.12 4.78 18.70
C ASN A 101 1.08 5.57 18.15
N PHE A 102 1.07 6.89 18.32
CA PHE A 102 2.23 7.76 18.07
C PHE A 102 2.99 8.08 19.36
N GLU A 103 3.15 7.09 20.22
CA GLU A 103 3.95 7.20 21.43
C GLU A 103 5.45 7.19 21.06
N ASP A 104 6.26 7.92 21.82
CA ASP A 104 7.73 7.96 21.73
C ASP A 104 8.38 8.47 20.44
N GLY A 105 7.65 9.20 19.60
CA GLY A 105 8.22 9.83 18.40
C GLY A 105 8.42 8.92 17.21
N GLU A 106 8.27 7.61 17.34
CA GLU A 106 8.35 6.67 16.23
C GLU A 106 7.04 6.60 15.43
N ILE A 107 7.18 6.55 14.09
CA ILE A 107 6.02 6.41 13.20
C ILE A 107 5.64 4.92 13.10
N PRO A 108 4.44 4.52 13.53
CA PRO A 108 4.03 3.12 13.52
C PRO A 108 3.84 2.58 12.10
N GLN A 109 3.98 1.27 11.91
CA GLN A 109 3.68 0.61 10.63
C GLN A 109 2.18 0.53 10.35
N VAL A 110 1.38 0.43 11.40
CA VAL A 110 -0.10 0.43 11.35
C VAL A 110 -0.58 1.67 12.10
N LEU A 111 -1.30 2.53 11.42
CA LEU A 111 -1.88 3.72 12.03
C LEU A 111 -3.20 3.34 12.70
N ARG A 112 -3.35 3.68 13.99
CA ARG A 112 -4.61 3.56 14.73
C ARG A 112 -5.06 4.94 15.18
N TYR A 113 -6.31 5.27 14.91
CA TYR A 113 -6.86 6.57 15.28
C TYR A 113 -8.34 6.49 15.60
N LYS A 114 -8.79 7.42 16.46
CA LYS A 114 -10.20 7.60 16.82
C LYS A 114 -10.71 8.89 16.20
N ILE A 115 -11.89 8.84 15.59
CA ILE A 115 -12.58 9.99 15.04
C ILE A 115 -13.78 10.27 15.93
N TYR A 116 -13.82 11.44 16.55
CA TYR A 116 -14.99 11.94 17.27
C TYR A 116 -15.69 12.93 16.35
N ARG A 117 -16.93 12.68 16.00
CA ARG A 117 -17.68 13.52 15.06
C ARG A 117 -19.14 13.71 15.46
N ASN A 118 -19.73 14.82 14.99
CA ASN A 118 -21.17 14.98 14.99
C ASN A 118 -21.81 13.96 14.05
N SER A 119 -22.89 13.30 14.46
CA SER A 119 -23.58 12.31 13.63
C SER A 119 -24.35 12.92 12.44
N PHE A 120 -24.67 14.21 12.49
CA PHE A 120 -25.45 14.89 11.44
C PHE A 120 -24.56 15.56 10.39
N ILE A 121 -23.53 16.28 10.82
CA ILE A 121 -22.62 17.01 9.92
C ILE A 121 -21.20 16.84 10.46
N SER A 122 -20.26 16.47 9.60
CA SER A 122 -18.86 16.31 10.01
C SER A 122 -17.89 16.62 8.88
N LEU A 123 -16.94 17.51 9.17
CA LEU A 123 -15.76 17.77 8.34
C LEU A 123 -14.61 16.98 8.94
N THR A 124 -14.13 15.97 8.22
CA THR A 124 -13.03 15.11 8.69
C THR A 124 -11.69 15.73 8.30
N LYS A 125 -10.86 16.05 9.27
CA LYS A 125 -9.46 16.41 9.05
C LYS A 125 -8.62 15.14 8.93
N SER A 126 -7.51 15.21 8.19
CA SER A 126 -6.56 14.10 8.17
C SER A 126 -5.99 13.90 9.59
N PRO A 127 -5.95 12.65 10.10
CA PRO A 127 -5.39 12.37 11.43
C PRO A 127 -3.91 12.76 11.55
N LEU A 128 -3.23 12.92 10.43
CA LEU A 128 -1.80 13.24 10.38
C LEU A 128 -1.50 14.76 10.45
N MET A 129 -2.52 15.64 10.37
CA MET A 129 -2.28 17.08 10.27
C MET A 129 -1.61 17.70 11.51
N GLU A 130 -1.86 17.15 12.69
CA GLU A 130 -1.20 17.62 13.92
C GLU A 130 0.28 17.28 13.95
N ARG A 131 0.65 16.08 13.50
CA ARG A 131 2.04 15.61 13.50
C ARG A 131 2.83 16.11 12.28
N PHE A 132 2.17 16.28 11.16
CA PHE A 132 2.73 16.69 9.88
C PHE A 132 2.05 17.97 9.35
N PRO A 133 2.26 19.13 9.99
CA PRO A 133 1.64 20.37 9.55
C PRO A 133 2.19 20.80 8.18
N ILE A 134 1.37 21.48 7.39
CA ILE A 134 1.83 22.08 6.12
C ILE A 134 2.94 23.09 6.43
N GLY A 135 4.03 23.07 5.66
CA GLY A 135 5.25 23.83 5.92
C GLY A 135 6.22 23.14 6.89
N GLY A 136 5.80 22.05 7.55
CA GLY A 136 6.66 21.27 8.44
C GLY A 136 7.79 20.56 7.68
N LYS A 137 8.94 20.42 8.33
CA LYS A 137 10.11 19.72 7.81
C LYS A 137 10.07 18.26 8.20
N VAL A 138 10.47 17.38 7.28
CA VAL A 138 10.51 15.93 7.46
C VAL A 138 11.73 15.34 6.76
N THR A 139 12.21 14.19 7.26
CA THR A 139 13.32 13.49 6.62
C THR A 139 12.82 12.67 5.44
N VAL A 140 13.44 12.83 4.30
CA VAL A 140 13.19 12.05 3.09
C VAL A 140 14.41 11.19 2.80
N TYR A 141 14.19 9.89 2.65
CA TYR A 141 15.21 8.93 2.21
C TYR A 141 15.02 8.66 0.73
N TYR A 142 16.09 8.72 -0.06
CA TYR A 142 16.03 8.56 -1.50
C TYR A 142 17.15 7.66 -2.04
N ASP A 143 16.91 7.10 -3.22
CA ASP A 143 17.91 6.34 -3.97
C ASP A 143 18.80 7.32 -4.78
N PRO A 144 20.13 7.38 -4.53
CA PRO A 144 21.00 8.31 -5.26
C PRO A 144 21.03 8.06 -6.77
N LYS A 145 20.77 6.82 -7.22
CA LYS A 145 20.70 6.50 -8.65
C LYS A 145 19.36 6.89 -9.28
N LYS A 146 18.30 6.93 -8.48
CA LYS A 146 16.93 7.25 -8.93
C LYS A 146 16.21 8.07 -7.85
N PRO A 147 16.46 9.39 -7.76
CA PRO A 147 15.92 10.23 -6.68
C PRO A 147 14.39 10.22 -6.55
N LYS A 148 13.66 9.88 -7.61
CA LYS A 148 12.20 9.66 -7.55
C LYS A 148 11.78 8.49 -6.67
N HIS A 149 12.68 7.51 -6.45
CA HIS A 149 12.46 6.43 -5.50
C HIS A 149 12.82 6.92 -4.11
N SER A 150 11.82 7.23 -3.32
CA SER A 150 11.98 7.83 -2.01
C SER A 150 10.86 7.44 -1.06
N TYR A 151 11.10 7.60 0.22
CA TYR A 151 10.10 7.48 1.27
C TYR A 151 10.32 8.53 2.36
N VAL A 152 9.25 8.84 3.09
CA VAL A 152 9.27 9.83 4.17
C VAL A 152 9.45 9.12 5.50
N GLU A 153 10.37 9.62 6.30
CA GLU A 153 10.71 9.23 7.68
C GLU A 153 11.14 7.78 7.83
N ARG A 154 10.37 6.81 7.39
CA ARG A 154 10.69 5.39 7.52
C ARG A 154 10.20 4.57 6.34
N PRO A 155 10.90 3.46 5.99
CA PRO A 155 10.42 2.54 4.98
C PRO A 155 9.22 1.72 5.48
N LEU A 156 8.35 1.32 4.56
CA LEU A 156 7.38 0.27 4.82
C LEU A 156 8.14 -1.06 5.00
N LYS A 157 8.06 -1.63 6.20
CA LYS A 157 8.60 -2.97 6.46
C LYS A 157 7.50 -3.99 6.13
N PRO A 158 7.76 -4.99 5.29
CA PRO A 158 6.80 -6.06 5.09
C PRO A 158 6.63 -6.78 6.43
N GLY A 159 5.42 -6.74 6.97
CA GLY A 159 5.08 -7.44 8.21
C GLY A 159 5.19 -8.96 8.03
N ARG A 160 5.06 -9.72 9.13
CA ARG A 160 5.03 -11.20 9.13
C ARG A 160 4.01 -11.75 8.10
N TYR A 161 2.92 -11.05 7.87
CA TYR A 161 1.90 -11.40 6.89
C TYR A 161 2.37 -11.27 5.42
N ALA A 162 3.38 -10.47 5.11
CA ALA A 162 3.89 -10.37 3.73
C ALA A 162 4.54 -11.67 3.25
N TRP A 163 5.14 -12.44 4.15
CA TRP A 163 5.64 -13.77 3.83
C TRP A 163 4.47 -14.75 3.59
N LEU A 164 3.46 -14.74 4.45
CA LEU A 164 2.26 -15.57 4.29
C LEU A 164 1.52 -15.25 2.98
N THR A 165 1.37 -13.97 2.63
CA THR A 165 0.73 -13.58 1.37
C THR A 165 1.54 -14.02 0.15
N LYS A 166 2.87 -14.00 0.22
CA LYS A 166 3.73 -14.58 -0.83
C LYS A 166 3.52 -16.07 -0.97
N CYS A 167 3.57 -16.82 0.13
CA CYS A 167 3.34 -18.26 0.13
C CYS A 167 1.96 -18.61 -0.46
N LEU A 168 0.93 -17.86 -0.07
CA LEU A 168 -0.42 -18.05 -0.59
C LEU A 168 -0.50 -17.78 -2.09
N ALA A 169 0.14 -16.72 -2.59
CA ALA A 169 0.15 -16.41 -4.02
C ALA A 169 0.88 -17.48 -4.84
N TYR A 170 2.03 -17.94 -4.38
CA TYR A 170 2.73 -19.05 -5.04
C TYR A 170 1.92 -20.35 -5.03
N PHE A 171 1.25 -20.63 -3.92
CA PHE A 171 0.36 -21.79 -3.81
C PHE A 171 -0.81 -21.70 -4.81
N LEU A 172 -1.45 -20.53 -4.94
CA LEU A 172 -2.53 -20.32 -5.91
C LEU A 172 -2.05 -20.48 -7.36
N VAL A 173 -0.87 -19.91 -7.70
CA VAL A 173 -0.27 -20.08 -9.03
C VAL A 173 0.02 -21.56 -9.30
N PHE A 174 0.62 -22.26 -8.35
CA PHE A 174 0.87 -23.70 -8.45
C PHE A 174 -0.41 -24.50 -8.68
N LEU A 175 -1.46 -24.20 -7.92
CA LEU A 175 -2.76 -24.87 -8.05
C LEU A 175 -3.38 -24.65 -9.46
N MET A 176 -3.29 -23.43 -9.98
CA MET A 176 -3.78 -23.11 -11.34
C MET A 176 -2.97 -23.86 -12.43
N VAL A 177 -1.65 -23.95 -12.29
CA VAL A 177 -0.80 -24.69 -13.23
C VAL A 177 -1.10 -26.18 -13.15
N ALA A 178 -1.27 -26.74 -11.96
CA ALA A 178 -1.63 -28.16 -11.76
C ALA A 178 -3.02 -28.46 -12.36
N LEU A 179 -3.98 -27.57 -12.20
CA LEU A 179 -5.31 -27.68 -12.77
C LEU A 179 -5.28 -27.62 -14.31
N ALA A 180 -4.50 -26.70 -14.87
CA ALA A 180 -4.30 -26.63 -16.33
C ALA A 180 -3.71 -27.93 -16.88
N PHE A 181 -2.70 -28.47 -16.20
CA PHE A 181 -2.11 -29.77 -16.57
C PHE A 181 -3.13 -30.91 -16.51
N PHE A 182 -3.91 -31.00 -15.44
CA PHE A 182 -4.96 -31.99 -15.29
C PHE A 182 -5.98 -31.93 -16.43
N ILE A 183 -6.45 -30.72 -16.76
CA ILE A 183 -7.45 -30.50 -17.82
C ILE A 183 -6.90 -30.90 -19.20
N VAL A 184 -5.64 -30.59 -19.49
CA VAL A 184 -5.05 -30.84 -20.81
C VAL A 184 -4.66 -32.31 -20.99
N PHE A 185 -4.09 -32.96 -19.99
CA PHE A 185 -3.47 -34.26 -20.13
C PHE A 185 -4.27 -35.42 -19.53
N ILE A 186 -5.02 -35.19 -18.46
CA ILE A 186 -5.72 -36.26 -17.73
C ILE A 186 -7.18 -36.34 -18.12
N LEU A 187 -7.88 -35.20 -18.12
CA LEU A 187 -9.32 -35.16 -18.37
C LEU A 187 -9.74 -35.74 -19.73
N PRO A 188 -9.04 -35.51 -20.85
CA PRO A 188 -9.40 -36.14 -22.14
C PRO A 188 -9.33 -37.67 -22.13
N ASN A 189 -8.41 -38.25 -21.35
CA ASN A 189 -8.28 -39.70 -21.21
C ASN A 189 -9.30 -40.35 -20.29
N LEU A 190 -9.99 -39.55 -19.45
CA LEU A 190 -11.07 -40.01 -18.58
C LEU A 190 -12.45 -39.92 -19.24
N VAL A 191 -12.61 -39.07 -20.26
CA VAL A 191 -13.89 -38.79 -20.93
C VAL A 191 -14.03 -39.61 -22.25
N ASN A 192 -12.95 -40.16 -22.78
CA ASN A 192 -12.93 -41.09 -23.91
C ASN A 192 -12.96 -42.53 -23.41
#